data_55418788d374aeb23c1227cfe1cc9994
#
_entry.id   55418788d374aeb23c1227cfe1cc9994
#
_cell.length_a   1.000
_cell.length_b   1.000
_cell.length_c   1.000
_cell.angle_alpha   90.00
_cell.angle_beta   90.00
_cell.angle_gamma   90.00
#
_symmetry.space_group_name_H-M   'P 1'
#
loop_
_entity.id
_entity.type
_entity.pdbx_description
1 polymer ?
#
loop_
_entity_poly.entity_id
_entity_poly.type
_entity_poly.pdbx_seq_one_letter_code
_entity_poly.pdbx_strand_id
1 'polypeptide(L)'
;QIAARLTPGRLIGIDRDPKALRAASRRLAPWADRVTLVHSNFSQLDEVLDNLGIEGVDGILLDLGVSSPQLDEAERGFSYMADAPLDMRMNSEDSLTAYEVVNTWPREELRRILYEYGEERYAPQIAAAIDRRRADKPIATTLELVDVIRSAMPPAALREKQHPAKRSFQAIRIAVNDELGAVGRVLEVA
;
A
#
# COMPACT_ATOMS: atom_id res chain seq x y z
N GLN A 1 -4.94 -23.09 1.39
CA GLN A 1 -4.68 -24.20 0.45
C GLN A 1 -3.26 -24.75 0.58
N ILE A 2 -2.22 -23.88 0.65
CA ILE A 2 -0.80 -24.30 0.76
C ILE A 2 -0.60 -25.14 2.03
N ALA A 3 -0.92 -24.61 3.22
CA ALA A 3 -0.74 -25.32 4.50
C ALA A 3 -1.38 -26.71 4.53
N ALA A 4 -2.52 -26.90 3.87
CA ALA A 4 -3.20 -28.20 3.80
C ALA A 4 -2.48 -29.23 2.91
N ARG A 5 -1.57 -28.80 2.04
CA ARG A 5 -0.84 -29.67 1.09
C ARG A 5 0.60 -29.95 1.51
N LEU A 6 1.10 -29.20 2.48
CA LEU A 6 2.47 -29.40 3.01
C LEU A 6 2.52 -30.67 3.88
N THR A 7 3.19 -31.71 3.40
CA THR A 7 3.42 -32.93 4.17
C THR A 7 4.64 -33.68 3.62
N PRO A 8 5.76 -33.71 4.34
CA PRO A 8 6.15 -32.80 5.42
C PRO A 8 6.50 -31.42 4.86
N GLY A 9 6.37 -30.36 5.66
CA GLY A 9 6.79 -29.04 5.25
C GLY A 9 6.28 -27.95 6.21
N ARG A 10 6.88 -26.79 6.12
CA ARG A 10 6.56 -25.60 6.92
C ARG A 10 6.10 -24.47 6.01
N LEU A 11 5.24 -23.60 6.52
CA LEU A 11 4.80 -22.36 5.88
C LEU A 11 5.20 -21.19 6.78
N ILE A 12 5.91 -20.24 6.21
CA ILE A 12 6.19 -18.95 6.85
C ILE A 12 5.33 -17.91 6.12
N GLY A 13 4.45 -17.25 6.85
CA GLY A 13 3.63 -16.14 6.36
C GLY A 13 4.13 -14.84 6.94
N ILE A 14 4.54 -13.92 6.07
CA ILE A 14 5.02 -12.59 6.44
C ILE A 14 3.98 -11.57 5.99
N ASP A 15 3.55 -10.69 6.89
CA ASP A 15 2.68 -9.57 6.55
C ASP A 15 3.04 -8.37 7.44
N ARG A 16 2.95 -7.18 6.86
CA ARG A 16 3.17 -5.93 7.60
C ARG A 16 1.89 -5.38 8.25
N ASP A 17 0.71 -5.93 7.91
CA ASP A 17 -0.56 -5.54 8.50
C ASP A 17 -0.92 -6.43 9.69
N PRO A 18 -0.91 -5.90 10.94
CA PRO A 18 -1.29 -6.67 12.11
C PRO A 18 -2.72 -7.24 12.04
N LYS A 19 -3.64 -6.60 11.32
CA LYS A 19 -5.01 -7.11 11.12
C LYS A 19 -5.00 -8.34 10.23
N ALA A 20 -4.20 -8.32 9.14
CA ALA A 20 -4.05 -9.48 8.26
C ALA A 20 -3.47 -10.69 9.01
N LEU A 21 -2.44 -10.48 9.84
CA LEU A 21 -1.85 -11.54 10.66
C LEU A 21 -2.84 -12.14 11.66
N ARG A 22 -3.67 -11.31 12.32
CA ARG A 22 -4.73 -11.82 13.21
C ARG A 22 -5.76 -12.67 12.46
N ALA A 23 -6.15 -12.25 11.26
CA ALA A 23 -7.07 -13.02 10.41
C ALA A 23 -6.43 -14.33 9.93
N ALA A 24 -5.17 -14.28 9.51
CA ALA A 24 -4.39 -15.44 9.10
C ALA A 24 -4.23 -16.45 10.25
N SER A 25 -3.89 -16.00 11.45
CA SER A 25 -3.75 -16.84 12.64
C SER A 25 -5.03 -17.64 12.94
N ARG A 26 -6.18 -17.00 12.87
CA ARG A 26 -7.49 -17.69 13.06
C ARG A 26 -7.75 -18.71 11.96
N ARG A 27 -7.49 -18.37 10.69
CA ARG A 27 -7.74 -19.26 9.55
C ARG A 27 -6.77 -20.45 9.50
N LEU A 28 -5.54 -20.26 9.95
CA LEU A 28 -4.48 -21.26 9.88
C LEU A 28 -4.32 -22.04 11.18
N ALA A 29 -5.15 -21.79 12.20
CA ALA A 29 -5.14 -22.52 13.46
C ALA A 29 -5.12 -24.06 13.32
N PRO A 30 -5.85 -24.69 12.35
CA PRO A 30 -5.77 -26.13 12.14
C PRO A 30 -4.39 -26.66 11.73
N TRP A 31 -3.48 -25.80 11.30
CA TRP A 31 -2.10 -26.13 10.86
C TRP A 31 -1.04 -25.37 11.67
N ALA A 32 -1.37 -24.94 12.88
CA ALA A 32 -0.47 -24.15 13.73
C ALA A 32 0.87 -24.85 14.03
N ASP A 33 0.90 -26.18 13.96
CA ASP A 33 2.11 -27.02 14.13
C ASP A 33 3.15 -26.81 13.02
N ARG A 34 2.74 -26.34 11.87
CA ARG A 34 3.58 -26.17 10.67
C ARG A 34 3.53 -24.77 10.03
N VAL A 35 2.81 -23.83 10.65
CA VAL A 35 2.69 -22.45 10.16
C VAL A 35 3.30 -21.49 11.15
N THR A 36 4.21 -20.65 10.68
CA THR A 36 4.78 -19.53 11.42
C THR A 36 4.32 -18.23 10.77
N LEU A 37 3.72 -17.32 11.53
CA LEU A 37 3.32 -15.98 11.07
C LEU A 37 4.25 -14.95 11.68
N VAL A 38 4.77 -14.05 10.84
CA VAL A 38 5.74 -13.02 11.24
C VAL A 38 5.21 -11.65 10.85
N HIS A 39 5.17 -10.73 11.82
CA HIS A 39 4.88 -9.32 11.57
C HIS A 39 6.16 -8.63 11.08
N SER A 40 6.30 -8.49 9.78
CA SER A 40 7.45 -7.85 9.14
C SER A 40 7.08 -7.41 7.72
N ASN A 41 7.94 -6.57 7.14
CA ASN A 41 7.89 -6.32 5.71
C ASN A 41 8.59 -7.47 4.97
N PHE A 42 8.04 -7.95 3.88
CA PHE A 42 8.66 -9.00 3.06
C PHE A 42 10.04 -8.60 2.50
N SER A 43 10.35 -7.30 2.46
CA SER A 43 11.69 -6.80 2.11
C SER A 43 12.78 -7.19 3.13
N GLN A 44 12.38 -7.67 4.31
CA GLN A 44 13.27 -8.16 5.37
C GLN A 44 13.25 -9.70 5.45
N LEU A 45 13.05 -10.36 4.30
CA LEU A 45 12.93 -11.81 4.20
C LEU A 45 14.15 -12.52 4.79
N ASP A 46 15.35 -12.05 4.49
CA ASP A 46 16.62 -12.57 5.01
C ASP A 46 16.67 -12.49 6.54
N GLU A 47 16.41 -11.32 7.12
CA GLU A 47 16.37 -11.14 8.58
C GLU A 47 15.32 -12.05 9.24
N VAL A 48 14.16 -12.24 8.60
CA VAL A 48 13.11 -13.13 9.11
C VAL A 48 13.57 -14.59 9.11
N LEU A 49 14.22 -15.05 8.05
CA LEU A 49 14.72 -16.41 7.93
C LEU A 49 15.86 -16.66 8.93
N ASP A 50 16.80 -15.73 9.06
CA ASP A 50 17.90 -15.79 10.02
C ASP A 50 17.38 -15.90 11.45
N ASN A 51 16.41 -15.06 11.83
CA ASN A 51 15.79 -15.09 13.17
C ASN A 51 15.04 -16.41 13.46
N LEU A 52 14.58 -17.11 12.42
CA LEU A 52 13.94 -18.42 12.54
C LEU A 52 14.93 -19.59 12.45
N GLY A 53 16.21 -19.32 12.21
CA GLY A 53 17.25 -20.34 12.02
C GLY A 53 17.03 -21.16 10.73
N ILE A 54 16.54 -20.53 9.66
CA ILE A 54 16.23 -21.17 8.38
C ILE A 54 17.24 -20.68 7.35
N GLU A 55 18.06 -21.58 6.83
CA GLU A 55 19.10 -21.28 5.86
C GLU A 55 18.56 -21.06 4.42
N GLY A 56 17.36 -21.58 4.11
CA GLY A 56 16.75 -21.44 2.81
C GLY A 56 15.34 -22.01 2.73
N VAL A 57 14.62 -21.66 1.68
CA VAL A 57 13.26 -22.11 1.42
C VAL A 57 13.14 -22.72 0.02
N ASP A 58 12.23 -23.68 -0.16
CA ASP A 58 11.99 -24.34 -1.46
C ASP A 58 11.20 -23.48 -2.44
N GLY A 59 10.54 -22.44 -1.95
CA GLY A 59 9.76 -21.52 -2.79
C GLY A 59 9.24 -20.32 -2.05
N ILE A 60 9.09 -19.22 -2.79
CA ILE A 60 8.59 -17.94 -2.31
C ILE A 60 7.37 -17.56 -3.15
N LEU A 61 6.29 -17.15 -2.48
CA LEU A 61 5.09 -16.60 -3.10
C LEU A 61 4.87 -15.18 -2.60
N LEU A 62 4.87 -14.21 -3.51
CA LEU A 62 4.61 -12.81 -3.21
C LEU A 62 3.20 -12.45 -3.69
N ASP A 63 2.32 -12.00 -2.79
CA ASP A 63 1.00 -11.45 -3.09
C ASP A 63 1.05 -9.93 -2.85
N LEU A 64 1.29 -9.20 -3.95
CA LEU A 64 1.65 -7.78 -3.90
C LEU A 64 0.41 -6.88 -4.06
N GLY A 65 0.44 -5.76 -3.38
CA GLY A 65 -0.58 -4.72 -3.46
C GLY A 65 -1.52 -4.68 -2.25
N VAL A 66 -2.67 -4.04 -2.43
CA VAL A 66 -3.66 -3.79 -1.37
C VAL A 66 -4.66 -4.94 -1.28
N SER A 67 -4.99 -5.35 -0.06
CA SER A 67 -6.00 -6.38 0.21
C SER A 67 -7.44 -5.81 0.18
N SER A 68 -8.44 -6.68 -0.09
CA SER A 68 -9.85 -6.27 -0.03
C SER A 68 -10.25 -5.66 1.31
N PRO A 69 -9.88 -6.21 2.49
CA PRO A 69 -10.20 -5.58 3.77
C PRO A 69 -9.62 -4.17 3.93
N GLN A 70 -8.45 -3.87 3.36
CA GLN A 70 -7.88 -2.52 3.40
C GLN A 70 -8.70 -1.53 2.56
N LEU A 71 -9.30 -1.97 1.46
CA LEU A 71 -10.19 -1.15 0.63
C LEU A 71 -11.59 -0.99 1.24
N ASP A 72 -12.09 -2.03 1.91
CA ASP A 72 -13.44 -2.08 2.48
C ASP A 72 -13.54 -1.30 3.80
N GLU A 73 -12.44 -1.21 4.57
CA GLU A 73 -12.37 -0.43 5.81
C GLU A 73 -12.09 1.04 5.48
N ALA A 74 -13.15 1.86 5.36
CA ALA A 74 -13.06 3.26 4.94
C ALA A 74 -12.03 4.06 5.75
N GLU A 75 -11.97 3.87 7.07
CA GLU A 75 -11.06 4.57 7.98
C GLU A 75 -9.57 4.33 7.69
N ARG A 76 -9.22 3.31 6.89
CA ARG A 76 -7.86 3.07 6.41
C ARG A 76 -7.41 4.05 5.33
N GLY A 77 -8.33 4.80 4.72
CA GLY A 77 -8.04 5.84 3.73
C GLY A 77 -7.57 5.34 2.35
N PHE A 78 -7.69 4.06 2.04
CA PHE A 78 -7.31 3.51 0.73
C PHE A 78 -8.34 3.78 -0.36
N SER A 79 -9.61 3.95 0.03
CA SER A 79 -10.71 4.11 -0.92
C SER A 79 -10.92 5.57 -1.30
N TYR A 80 -11.08 5.84 -2.59
CA TYR A 80 -11.53 7.12 -3.12
C TYR A 80 -13.06 7.23 -3.24
N MET A 81 -13.79 6.25 -2.72
CA MET A 81 -15.26 6.18 -2.80
C MET A 81 -15.94 6.55 -1.48
N ALA A 82 -15.22 6.59 -0.39
CA ALA A 82 -15.73 6.91 0.94
C ALA A 82 -14.85 8.00 1.58
N ASP A 83 -15.46 8.89 2.36
CA ASP A 83 -14.72 9.93 3.07
C ASP A 83 -14.07 9.36 4.33
N ALA A 84 -12.76 9.57 4.45
CA ALA A 84 -11.96 9.08 5.56
C ALA A 84 -10.66 9.90 5.69
N PRO A 85 -9.95 9.82 6.82
CA PRO A 85 -8.63 10.41 6.94
C PRO A 85 -7.67 9.91 5.86
N LEU A 86 -6.76 10.76 5.39
CA LEU A 86 -5.69 10.40 4.45
C LEU A 86 -4.59 9.61 5.16
N ASP A 87 -4.81 8.31 5.35
CA ASP A 87 -3.86 7.40 6.01
C ASP A 87 -3.07 6.56 5.01
N MET A 88 -3.68 5.56 4.39
CA MET A 88 -3.13 4.63 3.40
C MET A 88 -1.96 3.76 3.91
N ARG A 89 -1.66 3.70 5.21
CA ARG A 89 -0.64 2.82 5.75
C ARG A 89 -1.13 1.37 5.77
N MET A 90 -0.34 0.45 5.24
CA MET A 90 -0.59 -0.98 5.37
C MET A 90 -0.28 -1.44 6.80
N ASN A 91 0.85 -1.00 7.36
CA ASN A 91 1.15 -1.14 8.79
C ASN A 91 0.75 0.16 9.52
N SER A 92 -0.22 0.08 10.42
CA SER A 92 -0.70 1.23 11.19
C SER A 92 0.32 1.80 12.18
N GLU A 93 1.43 1.10 12.41
CA GLU A 93 2.53 1.53 13.29
C GLU A 93 3.57 2.39 12.55
N ASP A 94 3.55 2.40 11.20
CA ASP A 94 4.45 3.24 10.41
C ASP A 94 4.11 4.73 10.61
N SER A 95 5.11 5.59 10.48
CA SER A 95 4.93 7.04 10.72
C SER A 95 4.40 7.80 9.51
N LEU A 96 4.77 7.38 8.27
CA LEU A 96 4.42 8.10 7.05
C LEU A 96 2.99 7.78 6.62
N THR A 97 2.12 8.78 6.56
CA THR A 97 0.74 8.67 6.08
C THR A 97 0.56 9.37 4.72
N ALA A 98 -0.57 9.10 4.06
CA ALA A 98 -0.94 9.84 2.85
C ALA A 98 -1.14 11.34 3.14
N TYR A 99 -1.52 11.70 4.36
CA TYR A 99 -1.62 13.10 4.79
C TYR A 99 -0.25 13.80 4.70
N GLU A 100 0.83 13.20 5.26
CA GLU A 100 2.17 13.77 5.17
C GLU A 100 2.63 13.86 3.72
N VAL A 101 2.46 12.80 2.92
CA VAL A 101 2.84 12.82 1.49
C VAL A 101 2.17 13.98 0.76
N VAL A 102 0.84 14.12 0.89
CA VAL A 102 0.05 15.12 0.18
C VAL A 102 0.35 16.54 0.66
N ASN A 103 0.51 16.74 1.98
CA ASN A 103 0.61 18.08 2.55
C ASN A 103 2.03 18.59 2.75
N THR A 104 3.06 17.71 2.79
CA THR A 104 4.42 18.13 3.13
C THR A 104 5.45 17.89 2.03
N TRP A 105 5.22 16.90 1.13
CA TRP A 105 6.22 16.61 0.11
C TRP A 105 6.33 17.72 -0.93
N PRO A 106 7.53 17.97 -1.47
CA PRO A 106 7.71 18.94 -2.54
C PRO A 106 6.83 18.65 -3.75
N ARG A 107 6.34 19.69 -4.42
CA ARG A 107 5.49 19.56 -5.63
C ARG A 107 6.12 18.65 -6.69
N GLU A 108 7.43 18.75 -6.88
CA GLU A 108 8.15 17.93 -7.88
C GLU A 108 8.16 16.45 -7.49
N GLU A 109 8.26 16.12 -6.19
CA GLU A 109 8.15 14.75 -5.72
C GLU A 109 6.72 14.22 -5.90
N LEU A 110 5.70 15.02 -5.60
CA LEU A 110 4.31 14.64 -5.89
C LEU A 110 4.12 14.37 -7.38
N ARG A 111 4.64 15.24 -8.26
CA ARG A 111 4.59 15.03 -9.71
C ARG A 111 5.28 13.72 -10.11
N ARG A 112 6.46 13.45 -9.55
CA ARG A 112 7.25 12.24 -9.83
C ARG A 112 6.48 10.98 -9.48
N ILE A 113 5.99 10.86 -8.24
CA ILE A 113 5.26 9.66 -7.81
C ILE A 113 3.96 9.48 -8.60
N LEU A 114 3.22 10.54 -8.87
CA LEU A 114 1.99 10.47 -9.67
C LEU A 114 2.28 9.93 -11.08
N TYR A 115 3.38 10.33 -11.69
CA TYR A 115 3.78 9.88 -13.01
C TYR A 115 4.37 8.47 -12.98
N GLU A 116 5.36 8.20 -12.12
CA GLU A 116 6.09 6.93 -12.11
C GLU A 116 5.29 5.78 -11.48
N TYR A 117 4.58 6.02 -10.37
CA TYR A 117 3.86 4.98 -9.63
C TYR A 117 2.40 4.85 -10.05
N GLY A 118 1.81 5.94 -10.53
CA GLY A 118 0.41 5.98 -10.93
C GLY A 118 0.18 5.93 -12.43
N GLU A 119 1.22 6.11 -13.25
CA GLU A 119 1.09 6.33 -14.69
C GLU A 119 0.06 7.44 -15.01
N GLU A 120 0.03 8.48 -14.16
CA GLU A 120 -0.96 9.54 -14.23
C GLU A 120 -0.56 10.61 -15.26
N ARG A 121 -1.32 10.68 -16.34
CA ARG A 121 -1.05 11.64 -17.46
C ARG A 121 -1.16 13.10 -17.04
N TYR A 122 -1.98 13.38 -16.04
CA TYR A 122 -2.22 14.72 -15.50
C TYR A 122 -1.38 15.01 -14.24
N ALA A 123 -0.33 14.24 -14.00
CA ALA A 123 0.55 14.39 -12.83
C ALA A 123 1.01 15.84 -12.58
N PRO A 124 1.47 16.62 -13.59
CA PRO A 124 1.86 18.00 -13.37
C PRO A 124 0.73 18.90 -12.89
N GLN A 125 -0.47 18.73 -13.48
CA GLN A 125 -1.66 19.54 -13.16
C GLN A 125 -2.18 19.18 -11.76
N ILE A 126 -2.21 17.89 -11.42
CA ILE A 126 -2.67 17.39 -10.12
C ILE A 126 -1.71 17.84 -9.02
N ALA A 127 -0.38 17.66 -9.21
CA ALA A 127 0.62 18.13 -8.24
C ALA A 127 0.52 19.64 -7.99
N ALA A 128 0.31 20.43 -9.06
CA ALA A 128 0.11 21.88 -8.93
C ALA A 128 -1.23 22.23 -8.21
N ALA A 129 -2.28 21.45 -8.41
CA ALA A 129 -3.56 21.66 -7.73
C ALA A 129 -3.47 21.32 -6.24
N ILE A 130 -2.79 20.21 -5.89
CA ILE A 130 -2.50 19.84 -4.51
C ILE A 130 -1.70 20.96 -3.83
N ASP A 131 -0.64 21.43 -4.46
CA ASP A 131 0.24 22.46 -3.91
C ASP A 131 -0.51 23.78 -3.65
N ARG A 132 -1.35 24.23 -4.57
CA ARG A 132 -2.21 25.41 -4.37
C ARG A 132 -3.23 25.20 -3.24
N ARG A 133 -3.89 24.03 -3.21
CA ARG A 133 -4.96 23.77 -2.24
C ARG A 133 -4.44 23.71 -0.81
N ARG A 134 -3.30 23.02 -0.59
CA ARG A 134 -2.70 22.87 0.74
C ARG A 134 -2.10 24.18 1.29
N ALA A 135 -1.72 25.13 0.41
CA ALA A 135 -1.27 26.45 0.82
C ALA A 135 -2.36 27.28 1.50
N ASP A 136 -3.63 27.04 1.16
CA ASP A 136 -4.80 27.67 1.79
C ASP A 136 -5.24 26.87 3.03
N LYS A 137 -5.49 25.57 2.86
CA LYS A 137 -5.90 24.65 3.93
C LYS A 137 -5.38 23.25 3.63
N PRO A 138 -4.79 22.54 4.61
CA PRO A 138 -4.39 21.16 4.44
C PRO A 138 -5.51 20.27 3.90
N ILE A 139 -5.17 19.31 3.07
CA ILE A 139 -6.07 18.29 2.55
C ILE A 139 -6.11 17.17 3.57
N ALA A 140 -7.22 17.00 4.28
CA ALA A 140 -7.31 16.10 5.42
C ALA A 140 -7.97 14.76 5.10
N THR A 141 -8.85 14.73 4.10
CA THR A 141 -9.65 13.54 3.83
C THR A 141 -9.51 13.05 2.39
N THR A 142 -9.90 11.81 2.18
CA THR A 142 -9.89 11.15 0.87
C THR A 142 -10.74 11.88 -0.14
N LEU A 143 -11.97 12.31 0.22
CA LEU A 143 -12.83 13.03 -0.72
C LEU A 143 -12.36 14.45 -0.98
N GLU A 144 -11.75 15.15 -0.02
CA GLU A 144 -11.08 16.43 -0.29
C GLU A 144 -9.98 16.27 -1.34
N LEU A 145 -9.17 15.19 -1.25
CA LEU A 145 -8.15 14.87 -2.26
C LEU A 145 -8.76 14.53 -3.61
N VAL A 146 -9.85 13.75 -3.65
CA VAL A 146 -10.59 13.44 -4.88
C VAL A 146 -11.04 14.71 -5.59
N ASP A 147 -11.60 15.67 -4.85
CA ASP A 147 -12.07 16.95 -5.40
C ASP A 147 -10.92 17.77 -6.00
N VAL A 148 -9.77 17.80 -5.33
CA VAL A 148 -8.56 18.46 -5.85
C VAL A 148 -8.09 17.80 -7.15
N ILE A 149 -8.02 16.47 -7.20
CA ILE A 149 -7.63 15.72 -8.40
C ILE A 149 -8.59 16.02 -9.55
N ARG A 150 -9.89 15.94 -9.31
CA ARG A 150 -10.92 16.21 -10.32
C ARG A 150 -10.84 17.63 -10.87
N SER A 151 -10.58 18.62 -10.02
CA SER A 151 -10.45 20.02 -10.42
C SER A 151 -9.25 20.28 -11.36
N ALA A 152 -8.25 19.41 -11.31
CA ALA A 152 -7.04 19.51 -12.14
C ALA A 152 -7.17 18.81 -13.49
N MET A 153 -8.23 18.03 -13.71
CA MET A 153 -8.40 17.21 -14.91
C MET A 153 -9.33 17.86 -15.93
N PRO A 154 -9.09 17.71 -17.25
CA PRO A 154 -9.99 18.21 -18.26
C PRO A 154 -11.31 17.42 -18.29
N PRO A 155 -12.43 18.03 -18.75
CA PRO A 155 -13.74 17.36 -18.77
C PRO A 155 -13.77 16.04 -19.54
N ALA A 156 -12.92 15.88 -20.55
CA ALA A 156 -12.80 14.63 -21.31
C ALA A 156 -12.29 13.47 -20.43
N ALA A 157 -11.28 13.72 -19.60
CA ALA A 157 -10.72 12.72 -18.69
C ALA A 157 -11.73 12.31 -17.59
N LEU A 158 -12.56 13.25 -17.13
CA LEU A 158 -13.60 12.97 -16.12
C LEU A 158 -14.73 12.06 -16.64
N ARG A 159 -14.84 11.88 -17.95
CA ARG A 159 -15.83 10.98 -18.60
C ARG A 159 -15.27 9.59 -18.89
N GLU A 160 -14.01 9.35 -18.61
CA GLU A 160 -13.42 8.02 -18.78
C GLU A 160 -14.10 7.00 -17.85
N LYS A 161 -14.07 5.72 -18.24
CA LYS A 161 -14.69 4.62 -17.48
C LYS A 161 -14.04 4.44 -16.08
N GLN A 162 -12.75 4.74 -15.97
CA GLN A 162 -12.04 4.64 -14.70
C GLN A 162 -12.27 5.88 -13.83
N HIS A 163 -12.36 5.67 -12.52
CA HIS A 163 -12.46 6.78 -11.58
C HIS A 163 -11.25 7.73 -11.69
N PRO A 164 -11.44 9.06 -11.78
CA PRO A 164 -10.34 10.02 -12.00
C PRO A 164 -9.21 9.93 -10.97
N ALA A 165 -9.54 9.66 -9.70
CA ALA A 165 -8.56 9.57 -8.64
C ALA A 165 -7.83 8.22 -8.55
N LYS A 166 -8.22 7.18 -9.30
CA LYS A 166 -7.68 5.83 -9.15
C LYS A 166 -6.16 5.79 -9.22
N ARG A 167 -5.57 6.40 -10.24
CA ARG A 167 -4.11 6.40 -10.48
C ARG A 167 -3.37 7.20 -9.42
N SER A 168 -3.91 8.35 -9.04
CA SER A 168 -3.31 9.19 -7.99
C SER A 168 -3.33 8.51 -6.62
N PHE A 169 -4.42 7.84 -6.25
CA PHE A 169 -4.51 7.06 -5.02
C PHE A 169 -3.53 5.89 -5.02
N GLN A 170 -3.41 5.17 -6.15
CA GLN A 170 -2.39 4.13 -6.30
C GLN A 170 -0.98 4.68 -6.11
N ALA A 171 -0.66 5.81 -6.73
CA ALA A 171 0.66 6.44 -6.62
C ALA A 171 1.01 6.81 -5.18
N ILE A 172 0.09 7.46 -4.48
CA ILE A 172 0.27 7.89 -3.09
C ILE A 172 0.41 6.67 -2.18
N ARG A 173 -0.43 5.64 -2.36
CA ARG A 173 -0.35 4.38 -1.61
C ARG A 173 1.02 3.70 -1.76
N ILE A 174 1.51 3.58 -2.99
CA ILE A 174 2.83 3.00 -3.28
C ILE A 174 3.93 3.80 -2.58
N ALA A 175 3.84 5.13 -2.59
CA ALA A 175 4.81 6.00 -1.94
C ALA A 175 4.77 5.88 -0.41
N VAL A 176 3.59 5.89 0.20
CA VAL A 176 3.39 5.73 1.65
C VAL A 176 3.99 4.43 2.15
N ASN A 177 3.83 3.36 1.39
CA ASN A 177 4.19 2.01 1.82
C ASN A 177 5.53 1.53 1.24
N ASP A 178 6.23 2.34 0.45
CA ASP A 178 7.48 1.96 -0.25
C ASP A 178 7.35 0.61 -0.97
N GLU A 179 6.21 0.38 -1.65
CA GLU A 179 5.89 -0.92 -2.22
C GLU A 179 6.91 -1.37 -3.26
N LEU A 180 7.32 -0.48 -4.16
CA LEU A 180 8.28 -0.81 -5.22
C LEU A 180 9.71 -1.00 -4.68
N GLY A 181 10.12 -0.18 -3.70
CA GLY A 181 11.41 -0.36 -3.02
C GLY A 181 11.47 -1.69 -2.28
N ALA A 182 10.37 -2.08 -1.61
CA ALA A 182 10.29 -3.37 -0.92
C ALA A 182 10.40 -4.56 -1.91
N VAL A 183 9.77 -4.46 -3.09
CA VAL A 183 9.90 -5.48 -4.15
C VAL A 183 11.34 -5.57 -4.65
N GLY A 184 12.00 -4.43 -4.89
CA GLY A 184 13.41 -4.42 -5.28
C GLY A 184 14.28 -5.18 -4.29
N ARG A 185 14.16 -4.86 -3.01
CA ARG A 185 14.95 -5.49 -1.93
C ARG A 185 14.71 -6.99 -1.80
N VAL A 186 13.45 -7.44 -1.84
CA VAL A 186 13.18 -8.87 -1.71
C VAL A 186 13.72 -9.69 -2.89
N LEU A 187 13.74 -9.12 -4.10
CA LEU A 187 14.28 -9.80 -5.28
C LEU A 187 15.80 -9.95 -5.25
N GLU A 188 16.51 -9.19 -4.42
CA GLU A 188 17.97 -9.32 -4.24
C GLU A 188 18.33 -10.48 -3.30
N VAL A 189 17.40 -10.90 -2.44
CA VAL A 189 17.62 -11.92 -1.39
C VAL A 189 16.80 -13.20 -1.59
N ALA A 190 15.92 -13.26 -2.59
CA ALA A 190 15.00 -14.37 -2.88
C ALA A 190 15.61 -15.52 -3.66
#